data_3c3165390b5f6f7a25bb06e318e074eb
#
_entry.id   3c3165390b5f6f7a25bb06e318e074eb
#
_cell.length_a   1.000
_cell.length_b   1.000
_cell.length_c   1.000
_cell.angle_alpha   90.00
_cell.angle_beta   90.00
_cell.angle_gamma   90.00
#
_symmetry.space_group_name_H-M   'P 1'
#
loop_
_entity.id
_entity.type
_entity.pdbx_description
1 polymer ?
#
loop_
_entity_poly.entity_id
_entity_poly.type
_entity_poly.pdbx_seq_one_letter_code
_entity_poly.pdbx_strand_id
1 'polypeptide(L)'
;EYVVESTGKFKTSKDLEAHLQDGVKKVILSVPPEDEKIKMVVLGVNQDILDGSEKIISNASCTTNNAAPMLDVINKNFGVKHAYISTIHSYTSDQSLHDRPHRDLRRARAATQSIVPTTTGAAKALTKIFPELKDVIGGCGIRVPVPNGSLTDMTLNVNKATSIEEVN
;
A
#
# COMPACT_ATOMS: atom_id res chain seq x y z
N GLU A 1 20.30 11.04 -13.39
CA GLU A 1 19.04 10.47 -13.88
C GLU A 1 18.33 9.72 -12.75
N TYR A 2 17.01 9.43 -12.94
CA TYR A 2 16.19 8.68 -12.01
C TYR A 2 15.54 7.51 -12.75
N VAL A 3 15.46 6.35 -12.09
CA VAL A 3 14.74 5.18 -12.61
C VAL A 3 13.51 4.93 -11.77
N VAL A 4 12.37 4.72 -12.41
CA VAL A 4 11.14 4.26 -11.75
C VAL A 4 10.95 2.78 -12.07
N GLU A 5 11.15 1.94 -11.03
CA GLU A 5 10.91 0.50 -11.15
C GLU A 5 9.42 0.20 -10.91
N SER A 6 8.72 -0.17 -11.95
CA SER A 6 7.28 -0.42 -11.92
C SER A 6 6.85 -1.75 -12.55
N THR A 7 7.80 -2.66 -12.77
CA THR A 7 7.50 -3.99 -13.34
C THR A 7 6.81 -4.92 -12.35
N GLY A 8 6.93 -4.64 -11.03
CA GLY A 8 6.45 -5.50 -9.97
C GLY A 8 7.28 -6.79 -9.75
N LYS A 9 8.42 -6.92 -10.44
CA LYS A 9 9.31 -8.08 -10.35
C LYS A 9 10.49 -7.87 -9.41
N PHE A 10 11.11 -6.70 -9.47
CA PHE A 10 12.30 -6.35 -8.68
C PHE A 10 11.89 -5.58 -7.44
N LYS A 11 12.01 -6.19 -6.26
CA LYS A 11 11.48 -5.63 -5.01
C LYS A 11 12.48 -5.66 -3.86
N THR A 12 13.66 -6.26 -4.08
CA THR A 12 14.73 -6.29 -3.08
C THR A 12 15.80 -5.25 -3.37
N SER A 13 16.53 -4.82 -2.35
CA SER A 13 17.66 -3.90 -2.53
C SER A 13 18.64 -4.42 -3.58
N LYS A 14 18.95 -5.72 -3.53
CA LYS A 14 19.88 -6.36 -4.48
C LYS A 14 19.41 -6.24 -5.93
N ASP A 15 18.12 -6.46 -6.18
CA ASP A 15 17.58 -6.36 -7.54
C ASP A 15 17.60 -4.92 -8.04
N LEU A 16 17.29 -3.97 -7.15
CA LEU A 16 17.18 -2.54 -7.48
C LEU A 16 18.53 -1.86 -7.62
N GLU A 17 19.56 -2.35 -6.93
CA GLU A 17 20.96 -1.88 -7.09
C GLU A 17 21.47 -2.05 -8.52
N ALA A 18 20.97 -3.05 -9.25
CA ALA A 18 21.33 -3.25 -10.66
C ALA A 18 20.94 -2.08 -11.57
N HIS A 19 19.98 -1.24 -11.16
CA HIS A 19 19.60 -0.03 -11.88
C HIS A 19 20.50 1.19 -11.54
N LEU A 20 21.34 1.11 -10.51
CA LEU A 20 22.23 2.20 -10.08
C LEU A 20 23.56 2.19 -10.86
N GLN A 21 23.51 2.30 -12.18
CA GLN A 21 24.65 2.36 -13.07
C GLN A 21 24.48 3.49 -14.09
N ASP A 22 25.52 3.80 -14.83
CA ASP A 22 25.50 4.76 -15.96
C ASP A 22 24.93 6.16 -15.61
N GLY A 23 25.20 6.66 -14.39
CA GLY A 23 24.79 7.99 -13.95
C GLY A 23 23.39 8.04 -13.35
N VAL A 24 22.75 6.90 -13.07
CA VAL A 24 21.50 6.84 -12.31
C VAL A 24 21.78 7.22 -10.85
N LYS A 25 21.10 8.24 -10.37
CA LYS A 25 21.27 8.78 -9.01
C LYS A 25 20.35 8.11 -8.00
N LYS A 26 19.10 7.83 -8.40
CA LYS A 26 18.11 7.22 -7.51
C LYS A 26 17.19 6.27 -8.28
N VAL A 27 16.73 5.24 -7.57
CA VAL A 27 15.69 4.31 -8.03
C VAL A 27 14.46 4.50 -7.14
N ILE A 28 13.30 4.65 -7.76
CA ILE A 28 12.01 4.77 -7.09
C ILE A 28 11.20 3.51 -7.40
N LEU A 29 10.97 2.71 -6.38
CA LEU A 29 10.15 1.50 -6.48
C LEU A 29 8.66 1.87 -6.34
N SER A 30 7.84 1.47 -7.28
CA SER A 30 6.39 1.79 -7.30
C SER A 30 5.51 0.81 -6.51
N VAL A 31 6.11 -0.13 -5.78
CA VAL A 31 5.42 -1.13 -4.94
C VAL A 31 6.10 -1.24 -3.58
N PRO A 32 5.44 -1.82 -2.55
CA PRO A 32 6.10 -2.07 -1.28
C PRO A 32 7.33 -2.99 -1.45
N PRO A 33 8.46 -2.67 -0.79
CA PRO A 33 9.66 -3.47 -0.85
C PRO A 33 9.50 -4.77 -0.08
N GLU A 34 10.25 -5.81 -0.51
CA GLU A 34 10.31 -7.10 0.18
C GLU A 34 11.34 -7.11 1.32
N ASP A 35 12.30 -6.21 1.32
CA ASP A 35 13.25 -6.04 2.42
C ASP A 35 13.05 -4.71 3.19
N GLU A 36 13.62 -4.64 4.39
CA GLU A 36 13.45 -3.49 5.29
C GLU A 36 14.46 -2.36 5.08
N LYS A 37 15.44 -2.56 4.20
CA LYS A 37 16.47 -1.56 3.91
C LYS A 37 15.95 -0.40 3.09
N ILE A 38 14.88 -0.64 2.32
CA ILE A 38 14.28 0.36 1.45
C ILE A 38 13.22 1.13 2.23
N LYS A 39 13.48 2.41 2.45
CA LYS A 39 12.52 3.32 3.08
C LYS A 39 11.27 3.45 2.20
N MET A 40 10.10 3.24 2.81
CA MET A 40 8.81 3.37 2.15
C MET A 40 8.18 4.70 2.53
N VAL A 41 7.84 5.51 1.54
CA VAL A 41 7.40 6.90 1.71
C VAL A 41 6.00 7.11 1.14
N VAL A 42 5.18 7.82 1.90
CA VAL A 42 3.93 8.41 1.46
C VAL A 42 4.04 9.92 1.67
N LEU A 43 4.00 10.67 0.57
CA LEU A 43 4.10 12.14 0.63
C LEU A 43 2.96 12.74 1.44
N GLY A 44 3.28 13.73 2.26
CA GLY A 44 2.35 14.36 3.20
C GLY A 44 2.17 13.62 4.53
N VAL A 45 2.77 12.41 4.66
CA VAL A 45 2.64 11.59 5.87
C VAL A 45 3.99 11.36 6.56
N ASN A 46 4.98 10.80 5.83
CA ASN A 46 6.24 10.40 6.45
C ASN A 46 7.49 10.71 5.61
N GLN A 47 7.44 11.68 4.70
CA GLN A 47 8.60 12.04 3.87
C GLN A 47 9.83 12.47 4.69
N ASP A 48 9.62 12.91 5.93
CA ASP A 48 10.68 13.39 6.82
C ASP A 48 11.64 12.28 7.29
N ILE A 49 11.30 11.01 7.01
CA ILE A 49 12.23 9.89 7.22
C ILE A 49 13.40 9.89 6.23
N LEU A 50 13.30 10.66 5.13
CA LEU A 50 14.34 10.78 4.14
C LEU A 50 15.35 11.87 4.54
N ASP A 51 16.64 11.52 4.51
CA ASP A 51 17.74 12.46 4.74
C ASP A 51 18.45 12.89 3.45
N GLY A 52 18.01 12.36 2.30
CA GLY A 52 18.58 12.65 0.98
C GLY A 52 19.68 11.69 0.54
N SER A 53 20.23 10.88 1.42
CA SER A 53 21.29 9.91 1.11
C SER A 53 20.78 8.65 0.41
N GLU A 54 19.49 8.38 0.49
CA GLU A 54 18.89 7.17 -0.05
C GLU A 54 19.03 7.11 -1.57
N LYS A 55 19.62 6.04 -2.06
CA LYS A 55 19.69 5.74 -3.49
C LYS A 55 18.46 5.00 -4.00
N ILE A 56 17.78 4.28 -3.12
CA ILE A 56 16.58 3.48 -3.42
C ILE A 56 15.52 3.82 -2.40
N ILE A 57 14.33 4.19 -2.88
CA ILE A 57 13.14 4.45 -2.05
C ILE A 57 11.94 3.75 -2.66
N SER A 58 10.91 3.51 -1.86
CA SER A 58 9.63 3.00 -2.33
C SER A 58 8.53 4.04 -2.12
N ASN A 59 7.70 4.24 -3.13
CA ASN A 59 6.48 5.04 -3.04
C ASN A 59 5.27 4.22 -2.55
N ALA A 60 5.51 3.14 -1.81
CA ALA A 60 4.47 2.27 -1.25
C ALA A 60 3.54 1.66 -2.33
N SER A 61 2.24 1.52 -2.05
CA SER A 61 1.22 1.04 -2.97
C SER A 61 0.10 2.06 -3.16
N CYS A 62 -0.72 1.87 -4.18
CA CYS A 62 -1.90 2.70 -4.42
C CYS A 62 -2.81 2.77 -3.19
N THR A 63 -3.13 1.63 -2.60
CA THR A 63 -3.97 1.55 -1.39
C THR A 63 -3.29 2.22 -0.20
N THR A 64 -1.98 2.03 -0.03
CA THR A 64 -1.23 2.66 1.07
C THR A 64 -1.22 4.19 0.94
N ASN A 65 -1.00 4.71 -0.27
CA ASN A 65 -1.04 6.15 -0.55
C ASN A 65 -2.44 6.75 -0.35
N ASN A 66 -3.50 5.98 -0.52
CA ASN A 66 -4.85 6.42 -0.22
C ASN A 66 -5.15 6.36 1.29
N ALA A 67 -4.84 5.25 1.94
CA ALA A 67 -5.22 5.02 3.34
C ALA A 67 -4.36 5.78 4.35
N ALA A 68 -3.06 5.96 4.08
CA ALA A 68 -2.15 6.56 5.05
C ALA A 68 -2.50 8.02 5.39
N PRO A 69 -2.80 8.92 4.44
CA PRO A 69 -3.20 10.29 4.77
C PRO A 69 -4.48 10.35 5.61
N MET A 70 -5.48 9.52 5.30
CA MET A 70 -6.71 9.46 6.09
C MET A 70 -6.45 8.98 7.51
N LEU A 71 -5.66 7.91 7.65
CA LEU A 71 -5.29 7.36 8.95
C LEU A 71 -4.46 8.36 9.76
N ASP A 72 -3.55 9.10 9.12
CA ASP A 72 -2.71 10.12 9.76
C ASP A 72 -3.56 11.24 10.37
N VAL A 73 -4.52 11.76 9.61
CA VAL A 73 -5.44 12.81 10.08
C VAL A 73 -6.25 12.31 11.29
N ILE A 74 -6.81 11.12 11.22
CA ILE A 74 -7.61 10.56 12.32
C ILE A 74 -6.72 10.26 13.53
N ASN A 75 -5.55 9.69 13.33
CA ASN A 75 -4.64 9.36 14.43
C ASN A 75 -4.14 10.60 15.17
N LYS A 76 -3.78 11.65 14.45
CA LYS A 76 -3.31 12.91 15.04
C LYS A 76 -4.38 13.65 15.84
N ASN A 77 -5.64 13.61 15.40
CA ASN A 77 -6.71 14.39 16.02
C ASN A 77 -7.49 13.61 17.09
N PHE A 78 -7.66 12.30 16.91
CA PHE A 78 -8.54 11.49 17.75
C PHE A 78 -7.83 10.31 18.41
N GLY A 79 -6.63 9.93 17.95
CA GLY A 79 -5.88 8.77 18.40
C GLY A 79 -6.56 7.46 18.03
N VAL A 80 -5.89 6.61 17.29
CA VAL A 80 -6.43 5.31 16.85
C VAL A 80 -6.11 4.21 17.83
N LYS A 81 -7.13 3.51 18.32
CA LYS A 81 -7.01 2.29 19.15
C LYS A 81 -6.95 1.03 18.30
N HIS A 82 -7.85 0.92 17.33
CA HIS A 82 -7.91 -0.20 16.38
C HIS A 82 -8.37 0.34 15.03
N ALA A 83 -7.84 -0.25 13.97
CA ALA A 83 -8.22 0.05 12.60
C ALA A 83 -8.44 -1.24 11.80
N TYR A 84 -9.50 -1.30 11.04
CA TYR A 84 -9.69 -2.33 10.03
C TYR A 84 -9.95 -1.69 8.68
N ILE A 85 -9.14 -2.07 7.68
CA ILE A 85 -9.13 -1.44 6.36
C ILE A 85 -9.59 -2.47 5.33
N SER A 86 -10.72 -2.20 4.69
CA SER A 86 -11.24 -2.98 3.57
C SER A 86 -10.98 -2.21 2.29
N THR A 87 -10.31 -2.83 1.32
CA THR A 87 -10.15 -2.22 0.00
C THR A 87 -10.98 -2.97 -1.03
N ILE A 88 -11.95 -2.27 -1.62
CA ILE A 88 -12.72 -2.72 -2.76
C ILE A 88 -11.99 -2.24 -4.00
N HIS A 89 -11.26 -3.15 -4.66
CA HIS A 89 -10.22 -2.81 -5.60
C HIS A 89 -10.52 -3.34 -7.00
N SER A 90 -10.29 -2.53 -8.02
CA SER A 90 -10.31 -2.96 -9.42
C SER A 90 -9.42 -4.19 -9.64
N TYR A 91 -9.73 -5.00 -10.63
CA TYR A 91 -8.82 -6.08 -11.04
C TYR A 91 -7.52 -5.49 -11.61
N THR A 92 -6.45 -6.25 -11.54
CA THR A 92 -5.12 -5.85 -12.05
C THR A 92 -4.53 -6.98 -12.88
N SER A 93 -3.40 -6.74 -13.52
CA SER A 93 -2.65 -7.73 -14.29
C SER A 93 -2.18 -8.96 -13.48
N ASP A 94 -2.28 -8.93 -12.16
CA ASP A 94 -2.10 -10.10 -11.29
C ASP A 94 -3.24 -11.14 -11.45
N GLN A 95 -4.39 -10.74 -11.98
CA GLN A 95 -5.54 -11.58 -12.26
C GLN A 95 -5.70 -11.82 -13.77
N SER A 96 -6.23 -12.98 -14.13
CA SER A 96 -6.52 -13.33 -15.53
C SER A 96 -7.97 -13.03 -15.89
N LEU A 97 -8.24 -12.80 -17.18
CA LEU A 97 -9.59 -12.55 -17.69
C LEU A 97 -10.50 -13.77 -17.55
N HIS A 98 -9.93 -14.96 -17.67
CA HIS A 98 -10.61 -16.26 -17.49
C HIS A 98 -10.04 -16.98 -16.27
N ASP A 99 -10.77 -17.98 -15.78
CA ASP A 99 -10.30 -18.89 -14.74
C ASP A 99 -8.93 -19.46 -15.14
N ARG A 100 -7.94 -19.36 -14.26
CA ARG A 100 -6.57 -19.78 -14.51
C ARG A 100 -5.88 -20.14 -13.19
N PRO A 101 -4.97 -21.11 -13.17
CA PRO A 101 -4.15 -21.39 -11.99
C PRO A 101 -3.45 -20.14 -11.46
N HIS A 102 -3.57 -19.91 -10.16
CA HIS A 102 -2.95 -18.79 -9.46
C HIS A 102 -2.49 -19.25 -8.08
N ARG A 103 -1.40 -18.66 -7.55
CA ARG A 103 -0.87 -18.99 -6.20
C ARG A 103 -1.89 -18.73 -5.07
N ASP A 104 -2.74 -17.71 -5.21
CA ASP A 104 -3.92 -17.50 -4.38
C ASP A 104 -5.13 -18.05 -5.16
N LEU A 105 -5.70 -19.16 -4.68
CA LEU A 105 -6.81 -19.86 -5.34
C LEU A 105 -8.07 -18.97 -5.50
N ARG A 106 -8.25 -17.97 -4.65
CA ARG A 106 -9.36 -17.00 -4.79
C ARG A 106 -9.17 -16.12 -6.02
N ARG A 107 -7.91 -15.75 -6.34
CA ARG A 107 -7.56 -14.97 -7.55
C ARG A 107 -7.47 -15.82 -8.82
N ALA A 108 -7.68 -17.13 -8.71
CA ALA A 108 -7.76 -18.03 -9.85
C ALA A 108 -9.03 -17.84 -10.69
N ARG A 109 -10.03 -17.10 -10.19
CA ARG A 109 -11.29 -16.84 -10.86
C ARG A 109 -11.18 -15.67 -11.83
N ALA A 110 -12.03 -15.71 -12.87
CA ALA A 110 -12.13 -14.69 -13.92
C ALA A 110 -12.31 -13.29 -13.33
N ALA A 111 -11.36 -12.40 -13.57
CA ALA A 111 -11.28 -11.07 -12.96
C ALA A 111 -12.46 -10.17 -13.30
N THR A 112 -12.99 -10.30 -14.51
CA THR A 112 -14.06 -9.44 -15.05
C THR A 112 -15.47 -9.88 -14.66
N GLN A 113 -15.60 -11.02 -13.95
CA GLN A 113 -16.89 -11.61 -13.62
C GLN A 113 -17.00 -12.02 -12.15
N SER A 114 -15.93 -11.84 -11.37
CA SER A 114 -15.87 -12.37 -10.01
C SER A 114 -15.57 -11.29 -8.99
N ILE A 115 -16.27 -11.35 -7.85
CA ILE A 115 -15.87 -10.66 -6.62
C ILE A 115 -14.94 -11.61 -5.87
N VAL A 116 -13.70 -11.20 -5.64
CA VAL A 116 -12.65 -12.05 -5.09
C VAL A 116 -12.15 -11.49 -3.77
N PRO A 117 -12.58 -12.04 -2.63
CA PRO A 117 -11.95 -11.75 -1.34
C PRO A 117 -10.50 -12.22 -1.35
N THR A 118 -9.60 -11.38 -0.87
CA THR A 118 -8.16 -11.68 -0.88
C THR A 118 -7.44 -10.94 0.26
N THR A 119 -6.17 -11.19 0.39
CA THR A 119 -5.32 -10.41 1.29
C THR A 119 -4.96 -9.06 0.67
N THR A 120 -4.68 -8.08 1.53
CA THR A 120 -4.06 -6.82 1.12
C THR A 120 -2.73 -6.62 1.84
N GLY A 121 -1.72 -6.17 1.12
CA GLY A 121 -0.46 -5.75 1.71
C GLY A 121 -0.53 -4.38 2.38
N ALA A 122 -1.62 -3.64 2.20
CA ALA A 122 -1.76 -2.27 2.68
C ALA A 122 -1.72 -2.18 4.21
N ALA A 123 -2.41 -3.08 4.93
CA ALA A 123 -2.37 -3.11 6.39
C ALA A 123 -0.92 -3.28 6.89
N LYS A 124 -0.17 -4.23 6.34
CA LYS A 124 1.25 -4.43 6.66
C LYS A 124 2.12 -3.23 6.27
N ALA A 125 1.84 -2.58 5.16
CA ALA A 125 2.56 -1.39 4.74
C ALA A 125 2.30 -0.22 5.69
N LEU A 126 1.06 -0.03 6.12
CA LEU A 126 0.69 1.01 7.08
C LEU A 126 1.37 0.82 8.44
N THR A 127 1.59 -0.41 8.90
CA THR A 127 2.34 -0.64 10.15
C THR A 127 3.83 -0.27 10.05
N LYS A 128 4.37 -0.16 8.85
CA LYS A 128 5.73 0.37 8.64
C LYS A 128 5.76 1.90 8.62
N ILE A 129 4.66 2.54 8.20
CA ILE A 129 4.52 4.00 8.16
C ILE A 129 4.14 4.54 9.54
N PHE A 130 3.30 3.80 10.27
CA PHE A 130 2.84 4.10 11.63
C PHE A 130 3.27 2.95 12.57
N PRO A 131 4.53 2.92 13.00
CA PRO A 131 5.03 1.82 13.86
C PRO A 131 4.28 1.68 15.17
N GLU A 132 3.76 2.79 15.71
CA GLU A 132 2.95 2.83 16.93
C GLU A 132 1.60 2.12 16.79
N LEU A 133 1.11 1.92 15.56
CA LEU A 133 -0.14 1.21 15.27
C LEU A 133 0.07 -0.23 14.80
N LYS A 134 1.26 -0.79 14.99
CA LYS A 134 1.66 -2.09 14.42
C LYS A 134 0.71 -3.24 14.75
N ASP A 135 0.24 -3.34 15.98
CA ASP A 135 -0.54 -4.47 16.44
C ASP A 135 -2.07 -4.20 16.43
N VAL A 136 -2.46 -3.03 15.95
CA VAL A 136 -3.86 -2.58 15.98
C VAL A 136 -4.47 -2.34 14.62
N ILE A 137 -3.72 -2.51 13.54
CA ILE A 137 -4.20 -2.38 12.15
C ILE A 137 -4.40 -3.76 11.54
N GLY A 138 -5.64 -4.06 11.13
CA GLY A 138 -5.99 -5.20 10.30
C GLY A 138 -6.54 -4.76 8.94
N GLY A 139 -6.75 -5.72 8.03
CA GLY A 139 -7.39 -5.38 6.76
C GLY A 139 -7.51 -6.56 5.80
N CYS A 140 -8.37 -6.38 4.82
CA CYS A 140 -8.59 -7.30 3.71
C CYS A 140 -8.69 -6.57 2.38
N GLY A 141 -8.57 -7.32 1.29
CA GLY A 141 -8.83 -6.85 -0.06
C GLY A 141 -10.02 -7.60 -0.67
N ILE A 142 -10.79 -6.89 -1.46
CA ILE A 142 -11.86 -7.46 -2.27
C ILE A 142 -11.66 -6.98 -3.70
N ARG A 143 -11.28 -7.87 -4.60
CA ARG A 143 -11.21 -7.54 -6.02
C ARG A 143 -12.60 -7.58 -6.62
N VAL A 144 -12.93 -6.56 -7.39
CA VAL A 144 -14.24 -6.42 -8.06
C VAL A 144 -14.06 -6.29 -9.57
N PRO A 145 -15.07 -6.67 -10.37
CA PRO A 145 -14.96 -6.72 -11.83
C PRO A 145 -15.10 -5.32 -12.46
N VAL A 146 -14.30 -4.37 -12.01
CA VAL A 146 -14.20 -3.02 -12.60
C VAL A 146 -12.79 -2.76 -13.11
N PRO A 147 -12.61 -2.07 -14.25
CA PRO A 147 -11.30 -1.93 -14.90
C PRO A 147 -10.38 -0.95 -14.17
N ASN A 148 -10.91 0.01 -13.45
CA ASN A 148 -10.12 1.03 -12.75
C ASN A 148 -10.85 1.57 -11.52
N GLY A 149 -10.10 2.30 -10.69
CA GLY A 149 -10.62 2.87 -9.45
C GLY A 149 -10.68 1.85 -8.33
N SER A 150 -10.72 2.36 -7.10
CA SER A 150 -10.81 1.54 -5.89
C SER A 150 -11.46 2.39 -4.79
N LEU A 151 -12.11 1.71 -3.86
CA LEU A 151 -12.69 2.33 -2.68
C LEU A 151 -11.99 1.77 -1.45
N THR A 152 -11.63 2.63 -0.52
CA THR A 152 -11.15 2.23 0.80
C THR A 152 -12.23 2.52 1.82
N ASP A 153 -12.61 1.48 2.56
CA ASP A 153 -13.48 1.56 3.71
C ASP A 153 -12.65 1.33 4.98
N MET A 154 -12.76 2.24 5.95
CA MET A 154 -12.03 2.16 7.21
C MET A 154 -12.98 2.17 8.40
N THR A 155 -12.93 1.11 9.20
CA THR A 155 -13.59 1.05 10.50
C THR A 155 -12.55 1.32 11.58
N LEU A 156 -12.74 2.38 12.36
CA LEU A 156 -11.77 2.86 13.35
C LEU A 156 -12.41 2.96 14.74
N ASN A 157 -11.69 2.47 15.75
CA ASN A 157 -11.94 2.80 17.13
C ASN A 157 -10.92 3.87 17.55
N VAL A 158 -11.40 4.99 18.06
CA VAL A 158 -10.57 6.13 18.43
C VAL A 158 -10.60 6.40 19.94
N ASN A 159 -9.59 7.11 20.45
CA ASN A 159 -9.48 7.44 21.88
C ASN A 159 -10.42 8.58 22.27
N LYS A 160 -10.57 9.59 21.41
CA LYS A 160 -11.40 10.77 21.65
C LYS A 160 -12.71 10.61 20.89
N ALA A 161 -13.83 10.86 21.57
CA ALA A 161 -15.14 10.93 20.92
C ALA A 161 -15.13 12.01 19.82
N THR A 162 -15.82 11.73 18.75
CA THR A 162 -15.87 12.64 17.58
C THR A 162 -17.25 12.61 16.92
N SER A 163 -17.50 13.55 16.00
CA SER A 163 -18.70 13.64 15.19
C SER A 163 -18.35 13.64 13.69
N ILE A 164 -19.37 13.54 12.86
CA ILE A 164 -19.22 13.62 11.40
C ILE A 164 -18.62 14.99 11.00
N GLU A 165 -19.06 16.05 11.65
CA GLU A 165 -18.62 17.43 11.39
C GLU A 165 -17.16 17.65 11.79
N GLU A 166 -16.68 16.96 12.83
CA GLU A 166 -15.28 17.08 13.26
C GLU A 166 -14.33 16.27 12.36
N VAL A 167 -14.82 15.22 11.70
CA VAL A 167 -14.00 14.38 10.82
C VAL A 167 -13.90 14.99 9.41
N ASN A 168 -14.93 15.67 8.91
CA ASN A 168 -14.99 16.28 7.58
C ASN A 168 -14.63 17.77 7.61
#